data_7f72e29035757cb0dcdded7d92b602d4
#
_entry.id   7f72e29035757cb0dcdded7d92b602d4
#
_cell.length_a   1.000
_cell.length_b   1.000
_cell.length_c   1.000
_cell.angle_alpha   90.00
_cell.angle_beta   90.00
_cell.angle_gamma   90.00
#
_symmetry.space_group_name_H-M   'P 1'
#
loop_
_entity.id
_entity.type
_entity.pdbx_description
1 polymer ?
#
loop_
_entity_poly.entity_id
_entity_poly.type
_entity_poly.pdbx_seq_one_letter_code
_entity_poly.pdbx_strand_id
1 'polypeptide(L)'
;MTTPPSTDHILRTFTDFFRERGHELITGSTLLPPPTDPVLFTTSGMHPLTPYLEGRRPHPQGRRLVNVQRCLRTSDLDEVGDPTHLTMFEMLGSWSLGDYDHSQSLRWGYELLRDGFGVLPERMYVTVFGGGEEVGPDSESLDTWRELGLPVEPTRDENWWSHGPVGLCGPDSEIFLWTGDPDTPPQGTPTADPRWVEVWNHVSMRYRRHEDGSLQPLQQPSVDTGMGLERLVTVLQGHDSVYDSDLFEPWMRLLPPLWNPDGPSPRLVCDHLRSGIVVIGDGVRPSNTGRGYVLRRLIRRALTTLWRGDPSRTLVDLPEEVLSHTLDHFRQSCGTGPVREVLLDEERRFGRLLERGRRVLGRPEFEGPLSDDDYHYLHDTHGLPRDLVTTLRTP
;
A
#
# COMPACT_ATOMS: atom_id res chain seq x y z
N MET A 1 17.60 -22.74 14.88
CA MET A 1 16.95 -21.64 14.16
C MET A 1 15.45 -21.90 14.27
N THR A 2 14.69 -21.00 14.87
CA THR A 2 13.21 -21.06 14.89
C THR A 2 12.71 -20.80 13.47
N THR A 3 11.71 -21.57 13.03
CA THR A 3 11.05 -21.31 11.73
C THR A 3 10.48 -19.91 11.71
N PRO A 4 10.69 -19.12 10.64
CA PRO A 4 10.09 -17.78 10.53
C PRO A 4 8.57 -17.85 10.69
N PRO A 5 7.94 -16.82 11.26
CA PRO A 5 6.50 -16.79 11.43
C PRO A 5 5.79 -16.68 10.08
N SER A 6 4.70 -17.43 9.89
CA SER A 6 3.85 -17.29 8.71
C SER A 6 3.01 -16.01 8.79
N THR A 7 2.57 -15.51 7.65
CA THR A 7 1.63 -14.37 7.57
C THR A 7 0.39 -14.57 8.46
N ASP A 8 -0.21 -15.76 8.43
CA ASP A 8 -1.37 -16.08 9.27
C ASP A 8 -1.06 -16.02 10.77
N HIS A 9 0.15 -16.40 11.18
CA HIS A 9 0.58 -16.26 12.56
C HIS A 9 0.72 -14.79 12.96
N ILE A 10 1.33 -13.97 12.10
CA ILE A 10 1.51 -12.53 12.32
C ILE A 10 0.14 -11.83 12.45
N LEU A 11 -0.79 -12.13 11.53
CA LEU A 11 -2.15 -11.59 11.57
C LEU A 11 -2.89 -11.93 12.88
N ARG A 12 -2.82 -13.19 13.31
CA ARG A 12 -3.42 -13.62 14.59
C ARG A 12 -2.76 -12.96 15.79
N THR A 13 -1.43 -12.94 15.84
CA THR A 13 -0.70 -12.32 16.95
C THR A 13 -1.08 -10.84 17.10
N PHE A 14 -1.15 -10.09 15.99
CA PHE A 14 -1.58 -8.70 16.00
C PHE A 14 -3.01 -8.53 16.52
N THR A 15 -3.94 -9.25 15.94
CA THR A 15 -5.36 -9.09 16.29
C THR A 15 -5.66 -9.56 17.71
N ASP A 16 -5.10 -10.67 18.15
CA ASP A 16 -5.30 -11.21 19.51
C ASP A 16 -4.65 -10.30 20.57
N PHE A 17 -3.46 -9.77 20.31
CA PHE A 17 -2.80 -8.81 21.21
C PHE A 17 -3.69 -7.61 21.54
N PHE A 18 -4.34 -7.01 20.54
CA PHE A 18 -5.22 -5.87 20.74
C PHE A 18 -6.58 -6.29 21.33
N ARG A 19 -7.11 -7.46 20.96
CA ARG A 19 -8.36 -7.98 21.55
C ARG A 19 -8.21 -8.24 23.05
N GLU A 20 -7.09 -8.79 23.49
CA GLU A 20 -6.76 -8.98 24.91
C GLU A 20 -6.71 -7.65 25.69
N ARG A 21 -6.49 -6.52 24.99
CA ARG A 21 -6.49 -5.15 25.52
C ARG A 21 -7.83 -4.43 25.32
N GLY A 22 -8.89 -5.17 25.03
CA GLY A 22 -10.26 -4.67 24.93
C GLY A 22 -10.61 -3.98 23.61
N HIS A 23 -9.86 -4.27 22.53
CA HIS A 23 -10.23 -3.80 21.20
C HIS A 23 -11.22 -4.75 20.53
N GLU A 24 -12.24 -4.17 19.89
CA GLU A 24 -13.17 -4.93 19.06
C GLU A 24 -12.59 -5.13 17.67
N LEU A 25 -12.59 -6.39 17.21
CA LEU A 25 -12.17 -6.73 15.85
C LEU A 25 -13.29 -6.36 14.87
N ILE A 26 -13.05 -5.32 14.10
CA ILE A 26 -14.00 -4.88 13.07
C ILE A 26 -13.62 -5.45 11.69
N THR A 27 -14.61 -5.66 10.84
CA THR A 27 -14.37 -6.08 9.45
C THR A 27 -13.74 -4.94 8.66
N GLY A 28 -12.69 -5.23 7.91
CA GLY A 28 -12.11 -4.29 6.95
C GLY A 28 -13.13 -3.89 5.87
N SER A 29 -13.07 -2.65 5.45
CA SER A 29 -13.91 -2.14 4.36
C SER A 29 -13.42 -2.63 2.99
N THR A 30 -14.29 -2.55 1.98
CA THR A 30 -13.90 -2.73 0.58
C THR A 30 -12.89 -1.66 0.16
N LEU A 31 -12.17 -1.88 -0.95
CA LEU A 31 -11.32 -0.85 -1.55
C LEU A 31 -12.10 0.37 -2.08
N LEU A 32 -13.43 0.26 -2.18
CA LEU A 32 -14.27 1.28 -2.81
C LEU A 32 -14.92 2.17 -1.74
N PRO A 33 -14.38 3.36 -1.47
CA PRO A 33 -15.06 4.34 -0.63
C PRO A 33 -16.38 4.79 -1.28
N PRO A 34 -17.29 5.43 -0.50
CA PRO A 34 -18.55 5.95 -1.03
C PRO A 34 -18.33 6.85 -2.26
N PRO A 35 -19.31 6.93 -3.20
CA PRO A 35 -19.18 7.77 -4.40
C PRO A 35 -18.99 9.27 -4.13
N THR A 36 -19.35 9.72 -2.94
CA THR A 36 -19.16 11.13 -2.48
C THR A 36 -17.76 11.41 -1.98
N ASP A 37 -16.92 10.39 -1.84
CA ASP A 37 -15.55 10.54 -1.39
C ASP A 37 -14.66 11.04 -2.56
N PRO A 38 -13.77 12.01 -2.33
CA PRO A 38 -12.92 12.55 -3.39
C PRO A 38 -11.85 11.54 -3.87
N VAL A 39 -11.51 10.54 -3.06
CA VAL A 39 -10.52 9.53 -3.44
C VAL A 39 -11.16 8.33 -4.12
N LEU A 40 -10.44 7.74 -5.05
CA LEU A 40 -10.94 6.60 -5.84
C LEU A 40 -10.93 5.30 -5.05
N PHE A 41 -9.96 5.11 -4.17
CA PHE A 41 -9.76 3.89 -3.40
C PHE A 41 -9.44 4.21 -1.94
N THR A 42 -9.71 3.24 -1.07
CA THR A 42 -9.28 3.29 0.33
C THR A 42 -7.75 3.23 0.40
N THR A 43 -7.12 4.25 0.95
CA THR A 43 -5.66 4.42 0.97
C THR A 43 -5.02 4.12 2.33
N SER A 44 -5.86 4.02 3.40
CA SER A 44 -5.39 3.75 4.77
C SER A 44 -6.48 3.10 5.61
N GLY A 45 -6.07 2.51 6.73
CA GLY A 45 -6.99 1.88 7.69
C GLY A 45 -7.98 2.86 8.32
N MET A 46 -7.55 4.09 8.54
CA MET A 46 -8.39 5.12 9.16
C MET A 46 -9.47 5.70 8.23
N HIS A 47 -9.29 5.57 6.92
CA HIS A 47 -10.17 6.23 5.94
C HIS A 47 -11.66 5.92 6.19
N PRO A 48 -12.10 4.65 6.36
CA PRO A 48 -13.48 4.33 6.69
C PRO A 48 -13.92 4.81 8.08
N LEU A 49 -12.97 5.11 8.96
CA LEU A 49 -13.21 5.47 10.35
C LEU A 49 -13.21 7.00 10.60
N THR A 50 -12.94 7.80 9.58
CA THR A 50 -12.85 9.27 9.68
C THR A 50 -13.98 9.91 10.51
N PRO A 51 -15.29 9.59 10.32
CA PRO A 51 -16.35 10.22 11.10
C PRO A 51 -16.31 9.92 12.61
N TYR A 52 -15.70 8.81 13.00
CA TYR A 52 -15.56 8.37 14.38
C TYR A 52 -14.30 8.97 15.03
N LEU A 53 -13.21 9.04 14.28
CA LEU A 53 -11.95 9.69 14.69
C LEU A 53 -12.13 11.20 14.90
N GLU A 54 -12.99 11.83 14.11
CA GLU A 54 -13.38 13.24 14.29
C GLU A 54 -14.32 13.48 15.51
N GLY A 55 -14.81 12.41 16.15
CA GLY A 55 -15.78 12.53 17.22
C GLY A 55 -17.17 12.95 16.78
N ARG A 56 -17.49 12.95 15.45
CA ARG A 56 -18.81 13.34 14.94
C ARG A 56 -19.92 12.39 15.40
N ARG A 57 -19.58 11.13 15.62
CA ARG A 57 -20.49 10.10 16.13
C ARG A 57 -19.69 8.97 16.79
N PRO A 58 -20.27 8.27 17.79
CA PRO A 58 -19.65 7.10 18.38
C PRO A 58 -19.64 5.93 17.38
N HIS A 59 -18.59 5.11 17.44
CA HIS A 59 -18.58 3.86 16.67
C HIS A 59 -19.46 2.80 17.37
N PRO A 60 -20.30 2.05 16.62
CA PRO A 60 -21.25 1.11 17.22
C PRO A 60 -20.60 -0.05 18.00
N GLN A 61 -19.38 -0.39 17.68
CA GLN A 61 -18.63 -1.48 18.33
C GLN A 61 -17.68 -1.00 19.44
N GLY A 62 -17.73 0.28 19.82
CA GLY A 62 -16.93 0.80 20.94
C GLY A 62 -15.85 1.80 20.55
N ARG A 63 -14.93 2.04 21.48
CA ARG A 63 -13.92 3.10 21.38
C ARG A 63 -12.51 2.57 21.08
N ARG A 64 -12.27 1.27 21.23
CA ARG A 64 -11.04 0.57 20.90
C ARG A 64 -11.33 -0.38 19.75
N LEU A 65 -10.69 -0.17 18.64
CA LEU A 65 -10.94 -0.95 17.41
C LEU A 65 -9.64 -1.52 16.88
N VAL A 66 -9.73 -2.68 16.25
CA VAL A 66 -8.62 -3.32 15.53
C VAL A 66 -9.14 -3.95 14.24
N ASN A 67 -8.38 -3.85 13.14
CA ASN A 67 -8.68 -4.59 11.92
C ASN A 67 -7.46 -4.83 11.02
N VAL A 68 -7.75 -5.51 9.91
CA VAL A 68 -6.88 -5.65 8.73
C VAL A 68 -7.60 -4.99 7.57
N GLN A 69 -7.06 -3.88 7.05
CA GLN A 69 -7.66 -3.09 5.99
C GLN A 69 -6.88 -3.21 4.69
N ARG A 70 -7.59 -3.58 3.62
CA ARG A 70 -7.06 -3.51 2.25
C ARG A 70 -6.93 -2.05 1.82
N CYS A 71 -5.76 -1.70 1.32
CA CYS A 71 -5.42 -0.35 0.85
C CYS A 71 -4.88 -0.40 -0.58
N LEU A 72 -5.21 0.62 -1.38
CA LEU A 72 -4.66 0.79 -2.72
C LEU A 72 -4.19 2.23 -2.90
N ARG A 73 -2.91 2.40 -3.22
CA ARG A 73 -2.28 3.69 -3.48
C ARG A 73 -1.83 3.78 -4.94
N THR A 74 -2.30 4.81 -5.63
CA THR A 74 -1.95 5.06 -7.03
C THR A 74 -0.76 5.98 -7.20
N SER A 75 -0.32 6.65 -6.13
CA SER A 75 0.91 7.46 -6.08
C SER A 75 2.15 6.62 -6.36
N ASP A 76 2.18 5.41 -5.83
CA ASP A 76 3.36 4.55 -5.78
C ASP A 76 3.54 3.68 -7.04
N LEU A 77 2.64 3.83 -8.03
CA LEU A 77 2.62 2.99 -9.25
C LEU A 77 3.93 2.99 -10.05
N ASP A 78 4.67 4.09 -10.01
CA ASP A 78 5.91 4.22 -10.78
C ASP A 78 7.14 3.66 -10.04
N GLU A 79 7.00 3.42 -8.72
CA GLU A 79 8.02 2.83 -7.86
C GLU A 79 7.89 1.31 -7.76
N VAL A 80 6.73 0.76 -8.14
CA VAL A 80 6.45 -0.68 -8.12
C VAL A 80 7.46 -1.46 -8.97
N GLY A 81 8.02 -2.50 -8.36
CA GLY A 81 9.10 -3.33 -8.92
C GLY A 81 10.37 -3.23 -8.09
N ASP A 82 10.49 -2.24 -7.22
CA ASP A 82 11.48 -2.20 -6.16
C ASP A 82 11.19 -3.26 -5.07
N PRO A 83 12.03 -3.39 -4.03
CA PRO A 83 11.84 -4.39 -2.97
C PRO A 83 10.65 -4.17 -2.05
N THR A 84 10.09 -2.96 -1.94
CA THR A 84 9.21 -2.57 -0.83
C THR A 84 7.88 -1.94 -1.22
N HIS A 85 7.79 -1.33 -2.42
CA HIS A 85 6.58 -0.64 -2.84
C HIS A 85 5.57 -1.57 -3.52
N LEU A 86 4.32 -1.42 -3.13
CA LEU A 86 3.17 -2.18 -3.63
C LEU A 86 2.02 -1.22 -3.98
N THR A 87 1.34 -1.51 -5.09
CA THR A 87 0.09 -0.81 -5.45
C THR A 87 -1.02 -1.09 -4.45
N MET A 88 -1.17 -2.36 -4.05
CA MET A 88 -2.14 -2.82 -3.08
C MET A 88 -1.46 -3.61 -1.97
N PHE A 89 -1.84 -3.29 -0.72
CA PHE A 89 -1.30 -3.90 0.48
C PHE A 89 -2.37 -3.99 1.57
N GLU A 90 -2.09 -4.72 2.64
CA GLU A 90 -2.90 -4.73 3.84
C GLU A 90 -2.27 -3.87 4.95
N MET A 91 -3.09 -3.06 5.58
CA MET A 91 -2.71 -2.26 6.74
C MET A 91 -3.35 -2.85 7.99
N LEU A 92 -2.53 -3.26 8.94
CA LEU A 92 -2.96 -3.64 10.28
C LEU A 92 -3.19 -2.35 11.07
N GLY A 93 -4.42 -2.15 11.53
CA GLY A 93 -4.81 -0.92 12.21
C GLY A 93 -5.31 -1.16 13.62
N SER A 94 -4.93 -0.27 14.53
CA SER A 94 -5.53 -0.16 15.88
C SER A 94 -5.88 1.28 16.17
N TRP A 95 -7.04 1.49 16.83
CA TRP A 95 -7.57 2.84 17.07
C TRP A 95 -8.04 3.02 18.49
N SER A 96 -7.75 4.22 19.02
CA SER A 96 -8.39 4.78 20.21
C SER A 96 -9.30 5.94 19.81
N LEU A 97 -10.58 5.79 20.00
CA LEU A 97 -11.55 6.87 19.77
C LEU A 97 -11.75 7.67 21.07
N GLY A 98 -10.68 8.36 21.50
CA GLY A 98 -10.65 9.12 22.73
C GLY A 98 -10.72 8.26 24.00
N ASP A 99 -10.15 7.06 23.99
CA ASP A 99 -10.12 6.15 25.14
C ASP A 99 -8.75 6.15 25.82
N TYR A 100 -7.71 5.64 25.14
CA TYR A 100 -6.34 5.71 25.61
C TYR A 100 -5.53 6.75 24.80
N ASP A 101 -4.46 7.25 25.40
CA ASP A 101 -3.61 8.28 24.84
C ASP A 101 -2.54 7.71 23.87
N HIS A 102 -1.80 8.62 23.24
CA HIS A 102 -0.76 8.26 22.29
C HIS A 102 0.39 7.51 22.98
N SER A 103 0.80 7.91 24.19
CA SER A 103 1.85 7.24 24.96
C SER A 103 1.51 5.78 25.23
N GLN A 104 0.26 5.45 25.52
CA GLN A 104 -0.17 4.07 25.71
C GLN A 104 -0.10 3.29 24.39
N SER A 105 -0.44 3.91 23.27
CA SER A 105 -0.30 3.29 21.94
C SER A 105 1.15 2.92 21.64
N LEU A 106 2.09 3.83 21.87
CA LEU A 106 3.52 3.60 21.67
C LEU A 106 4.05 2.44 22.55
N ARG A 107 3.63 2.39 23.82
CA ARG A 107 4.00 1.29 24.74
C ARG A 107 3.49 -0.05 24.24
N TRP A 108 2.26 -0.12 23.76
CA TRP A 108 1.72 -1.36 23.17
C TRP A 108 2.40 -1.72 21.85
N GLY A 109 2.78 -0.74 21.04
CA GLY A 109 3.56 -0.97 19.84
C GLY A 109 4.89 -1.65 20.15
N TYR A 110 5.64 -1.11 21.10
CA TYR A 110 6.88 -1.71 21.57
C TYR A 110 6.69 -3.12 22.15
N GLU A 111 5.68 -3.29 23.02
CA GLU A 111 5.36 -4.57 23.65
C GLU A 111 5.02 -5.65 22.60
N LEU A 112 4.19 -5.31 21.60
CA LEU A 112 3.85 -6.25 20.54
C LEU A 112 5.06 -6.66 19.69
N LEU A 113 5.89 -5.71 19.30
CA LEU A 113 7.08 -6.02 18.51
C LEU A 113 8.07 -6.87 19.30
N ARG A 114 8.35 -6.52 20.55
CA ARG A 114 9.29 -7.23 21.41
C ARG A 114 8.76 -8.60 21.86
N ASP A 115 7.58 -8.65 22.44
CA ASP A 115 7.05 -9.83 23.14
C ASP A 115 6.17 -10.70 22.22
N GLY A 116 5.43 -10.07 21.31
CA GLY A 116 4.56 -10.77 20.37
C GLY A 116 5.33 -11.31 19.16
N PHE A 117 6.23 -10.51 18.59
CA PHE A 117 6.99 -10.90 17.40
C PHE A 117 8.45 -11.25 17.66
N GLY A 118 8.95 -11.05 18.88
CA GLY A 118 10.31 -11.40 19.28
C GLY A 118 11.40 -10.50 18.68
N VAL A 119 11.04 -9.27 18.30
CA VAL A 119 12.00 -8.31 17.75
C VAL A 119 12.89 -7.79 18.87
N LEU A 120 14.19 -7.86 18.67
CA LEU A 120 15.17 -7.37 19.65
C LEU A 120 15.16 -5.84 19.70
N PRO A 121 15.16 -5.21 20.89
CA PRO A 121 15.12 -3.74 21.02
C PRO A 121 16.26 -3.02 20.28
N GLU A 122 17.46 -3.61 20.22
CA GLU A 122 18.60 -3.08 19.49
C GLU A 122 18.42 -3.05 17.97
N ARG A 123 17.37 -3.68 17.45
CA ARG A 123 16.97 -3.65 16.04
C ARG A 123 15.76 -2.78 15.78
N MET A 124 15.35 -1.99 16.76
CA MET A 124 14.28 -1.01 16.65
C MET A 124 14.89 0.41 16.70
N TYR A 125 14.39 1.26 15.85
CA TYR A 125 14.62 2.71 15.89
C TYR A 125 13.29 3.42 15.72
N VAL A 126 13.11 4.59 16.30
CA VAL A 126 11.87 5.33 16.18
C VAL A 126 12.13 6.78 15.77
N THR A 127 11.18 7.34 15.02
CA THR A 127 11.15 8.76 14.72
C THR A 127 9.97 9.42 15.41
N VAL A 128 10.08 10.70 15.69
CA VAL A 128 9.03 11.52 16.31
C VAL A 128 9.00 12.91 15.70
N PHE A 129 7.87 13.57 15.77
CA PHE A 129 7.75 14.95 15.33
C PHE A 129 8.61 15.90 16.18
N GLY A 130 9.61 16.50 15.55
CA GLY A 130 10.57 17.42 16.16
C GLY A 130 10.11 18.88 16.21
N GLY A 131 8.87 19.17 15.79
CA GLY A 131 8.28 20.50 15.78
C GLY A 131 8.35 21.20 14.43
N GLY A 132 7.36 22.04 14.18
CA GLY A 132 7.22 22.90 13.00
C GLY A 132 6.95 24.35 13.41
N GLU A 133 6.47 25.16 12.47
CA GLU A 133 6.19 26.57 12.72
C GLU A 133 4.95 26.79 13.60
N GLU A 134 3.92 25.96 13.44
CA GLU A 134 2.62 26.10 14.12
C GLU A 134 2.48 25.24 15.37
N VAL A 135 3.19 24.11 15.40
CA VAL A 135 3.10 23.11 16.51
C VAL A 135 4.49 22.78 16.99
N GLY A 136 4.69 22.85 18.30
CA GLY A 136 5.96 22.46 18.93
C GLY A 136 6.26 20.97 18.81
N PRO A 137 7.46 20.53 19.24
CA PRO A 137 7.85 19.12 19.18
C PRO A 137 6.93 18.23 20.02
N ASP A 138 6.74 16.99 19.58
CA ASP A 138 5.99 15.98 20.34
C ASP A 138 6.82 15.39 21.48
N SER A 139 6.92 16.19 22.57
CA SER A 139 7.70 15.81 23.74
C SER A 139 7.14 14.56 24.42
N GLU A 140 5.82 14.32 24.37
CA GLU A 140 5.17 13.15 24.94
C GLU A 140 5.66 11.85 24.31
N SER A 141 5.71 11.79 23.00
CA SER A 141 6.24 10.63 22.26
C SER A 141 7.74 10.45 22.52
N LEU A 142 8.50 11.55 22.46
CA LEU A 142 9.94 11.54 22.71
C LEU A 142 10.28 10.98 24.09
N ASP A 143 9.58 11.43 25.14
CA ASP A 143 9.81 10.98 26.51
C ASP A 143 9.37 9.52 26.68
N THR A 144 8.25 9.13 26.09
CA THR A 144 7.77 7.74 26.13
C THR A 144 8.80 6.76 25.54
N TRP A 145 9.35 7.08 24.38
CA TRP A 145 10.36 6.21 23.75
C TRP A 145 11.67 6.15 24.53
N ARG A 146 12.10 7.27 25.10
CA ARG A 146 13.29 7.31 25.98
C ARG A 146 13.10 6.48 27.23
N GLU A 147 11.91 6.51 27.84
CA GLU A 147 11.58 5.64 28.98
C GLU A 147 11.62 4.15 28.62
N LEU A 148 11.25 3.80 27.38
CA LEU A 148 11.33 2.44 26.86
C LEU A 148 12.75 2.04 26.44
N GLY A 149 13.69 2.98 26.43
CA GLY A 149 15.12 2.74 26.14
C GLY A 149 15.43 2.61 24.64
N LEU A 150 14.54 3.05 23.73
CA LEU A 150 14.80 3.03 22.31
C LEU A 150 15.51 4.30 21.82
N PRO A 151 16.37 4.18 20.76
CA PRO A 151 16.92 5.34 20.09
C PRO A 151 15.82 6.10 19.33
N VAL A 152 15.84 7.43 19.41
CA VAL A 152 14.82 8.31 18.83
C VAL A 152 15.46 9.37 17.96
N GLU A 153 14.95 9.52 16.74
CA GLU A 153 15.32 10.61 15.82
C GLU A 153 14.15 11.59 15.67
N PRO A 154 14.27 12.83 16.15
CA PRO A 154 13.28 13.87 15.88
C PRO A 154 13.38 14.35 14.42
N THR A 155 12.26 14.36 13.68
CA THR A 155 12.18 14.86 12.31
C THR A 155 11.22 16.04 12.23
N ARG A 156 11.29 16.84 11.16
CA ARG A 156 10.38 18.00 10.98
C ARG A 156 9.21 17.67 10.07
N ASP A 157 9.48 17.15 8.89
CA ASP A 157 8.50 17.04 7.81
C ASP A 157 7.92 15.64 7.72
N GLU A 158 8.62 14.63 8.21
CA GLU A 158 8.28 13.21 8.04
C GLU A 158 7.29 12.72 9.10
N ASN A 159 7.30 13.30 10.31
CA ASN A 159 6.42 12.87 11.41
C ASN A 159 5.23 13.83 11.66
N TRP A 160 4.71 14.43 10.59
CA TRP A 160 3.44 15.15 10.61
C TRP A 160 2.44 14.54 9.63
N TRP A 161 1.50 13.78 10.14
CA TRP A 161 0.48 13.15 9.32
C TRP A 161 -0.74 14.05 9.06
N SER A 162 -1.27 14.01 7.83
CA SER A 162 -2.49 14.74 7.43
C SER A 162 -3.36 13.91 6.50
N HIS A 163 -4.66 13.92 6.73
CA HIS A 163 -5.65 13.35 5.81
C HIS A 163 -5.96 14.37 4.69
N GLY A 164 -5.01 14.54 3.77
CA GLY A 164 -5.11 15.54 2.70
C GLY A 164 -4.87 16.99 3.17
N PRO A 165 -5.13 17.96 2.29
CA PRO A 165 -4.89 19.39 2.59
C PRO A 165 -5.86 19.96 3.63
N VAL A 166 -7.03 19.35 3.80
CA VAL A 166 -8.08 19.72 4.77
C VAL A 166 -8.57 18.43 5.45
N GLY A 167 -8.59 18.41 6.76
CA GLY A 167 -9.04 17.24 7.52
C GLY A 167 -8.27 17.01 8.80
N LEU A 168 -8.36 15.76 9.29
CA LEU A 168 -7.63 15.32 10.49
C LEU A 168 -6.13 15.38 10.26
N CYS A 169 -5.39 15.81 11.27
CA CYS A 169 -3.93 15.82 11.26
C CYS A 169 -3.36 15.80 12.69
N GLY A 170 -2.08 15.53 12.77
CA GLY A 170 -1.35 15.56 14.02
C GLY A 170 0.06 15.01 13.90
N PRO A 171 0.85 15.14 14.97
CA PRO A 171 2.16 14.52 15.02
C PRO A 171 2.03 13.00 15.01
N ASP A 172 3.02 12.36 14.46
CA ASP A 172 3.12 10.91 14.47
C ASP A 172 4.49 10.43 14.96
N SER A 173 4.57 9.14 15.17
CA SER A 173 5.80 8.44 15.50
C SER A 173 5.86 7.14 14.71
N GLU A 174 6.95 6.95 14.02
CA GLU A 174 7.18 5.75 13.21
C GLU A 174 8.16 4.81 13.87
N ILE A 175 7.92 3.51 13.71
CA ILE A 175 8.80 2.45 14.19
C ILE A 175 9.47 1.80 12.99
N PHE A 176 10.80 1.77 13.02
CA PHE A 176 11.66 1.16 12.01
C PHE A 176 12.31 -0.09 12.56
N LEU A 177 12.42 -1.09 11.70
CA LEU A 177 13.17 -2.32 11.98
C LEU A 177 14.40 -2.41 11.09
N TRP A 178 15.49 -2.86 11.68
CA TRP A 178 16.74 -3.06 10.98
C TRP A 178 16.73 -4.33 10.12
N THR A 179 16.98 -4.18 8.83
CA THR A 179 17.06 -5.28 7.84
C THR A 179 18.51 -5.62 7.44
N GLY A 180 19.52 -4.92 7.97
CA GLY A 180 20.91 -5.27 7.72
C GLY A 180 21.32 -6.60 8.35
N ASP A 181 22.56 -6.99 8.09
CA ASP A 181 23.16 -8.25 8.57
C ASP A 181 22.82 -8.51 10.05
N PRO A 182 22.23 -9.68 10.38
CA PRO A 182 21.85 -10.05 11.76
C PRO A 182 23.04 -10.11 12.72
N ASP A 183 24.24 -10.38 12.23
CA ASP A 183 25.45 -10.50 13.04
C ASP A 183 26.18 -9.15 13.24
N THR A 184 25.71 -8.09 12.59
CA THR A 184 26.29 -6.75 12.67
C THR A 184 25.36 -5.80 13.41
N PRO A 185 25.84 -5.03 14.42
CA PRO A 185 25.03 -4.02 15.08
C PRO A 185 24.46 -2.99 14.09
N PRO A 186 23.21 -2.57 14.25
CA PRO A 186 22.61 -1.52 13.43
C PRO A 186 23.44 -0.22 13.49
N GLN A 187 23.47 0.49 12.37
CA GLN A 187 24.22 1.74 12.21
C GLN A 187 23.32 2.82 11.59
N GLY A 188 23.72 4.07 11.77
CA GLY A 188 22.97 5.20 11.21
C GLY A 188 21.60 5.42 11.87
N THR A 189 20.82 6.27 11.26
CA THR A 189 19.44 6.60 11.67
C THR A 189 18.47 6.28 10.56
N PRO A 190 17.16 6.18 10.82
CA PRO A 190 16.14 5.91 9.79
C PRO A 190 16.23 6.85 8.59
N THR A 191 16.46 8.14 8.80
CA THR A 191 16.56 9.12 7.70
C THR A 191 17.87 9.02 6.91
N ALA A 192 18.90 8.39 7.45
CA ALA A 192 20.23 8.33 6.84
C ALA A 192 20.58 6.96 6.23
N ASP A 193 19.94 5.88 6.65
CA ASP A 193 20.26 4.52 6.22
C ASP A 193 19.01 3.73 5.81
N PRO A 194 18.86 3.37 4.53
CA PRO A 194 17.67 2.70 4.01
C PRO A 194 17.49 1.26 4.52
N ARG A 195 18.44 0.70 5.25
CA ARG A 195 18.27 -0.59 5.93
C ARG A 195 17.36 -0.52 7.15
N TRP A 196 17.06 0.68 7.64
CA TRP A 196 15.95 0.92 8.54
C TRP A 196 14.67 0.97 7.74
N VAL A 197 13.82 -0.02 7.87
CA VAL A 197 12.54 -0.12 7.16
C VAL A 197 11.42 0.26 8.12
N GLU A 198 10.66 1.30 7.75
CA GLU A 198 9.43 1.68 8.45
C GLU A 198 8.41 0.54 8.36
N VAL A 199 7.95 0.06 9.52
CA VAL A 199 6.92 -0.98 9.61
C VAL A 199 5.62 -0.48 10.21
N TRP A 200 5.66 0.52 11.08
CA TRP A 200 4.47 0.95 11.83
C TRP A 200 4.47 2.46 12.07
N ASN A 201 3.37 3.11 11.77
CA ASN A 201 3.14 4.51 12.10
C ASN A 201 2.04 4.64 13.15
N HIS A 202 2.29 5.42 14.20
CA HIS A 202 1.37 5.79 15.28
C HIS A 202 1.04 7.27 15.18
N VAL A 203 -0.20 7.61 14.84
CA VAL A 203 -0.63 8.99 14.64
C VAL A 203 -1.43 9.49 15.82
N SER A 204 -1.02 10.61 16.41
CA SER A 204 -1.75 11.33 17.42
C SER A 204 -2.68 12.35 16.75
N MET A 205 -3.93 11.95 16.48
CA MET A 205 -4.94 12.82 15.87
C MET A 205 -5.38 13.88 16.84
N ARG A 206 -4.76 15.05 16.81
CA ARG A 206 -5.00 16.17 17.75
C ARG A 206 -5.69 17.34 17.12
N TYR A 207 -5.59 17.50 15.79
CA TYR A 207 -6.02 18.69 15.10
C TYR A 207 -6.88 18.39 13.87
N ARG A 208 -7.64 19.41 13.48
CA ARG A 208 -8.27 19.53 12.17
C ARG A 208 -7.66 20.72 11.43
N ARG A 209 -7.17 20.49 10.22
CA ARG A 209 -6.73 21.55 9.32
C ARG A 209 -7.91 22.06 8.51
N HIS A 210 -8.07 23.39 8.45
CA HIS A 210 -9.07 24.08 7.66
C HIS A 210 -8.52 24.50 6.29
N GLU A 211 -9.42 25.00 5.40
CA GLU A 211 -9.05 25.45 4.05
C GLU A 211 -8.08 26.63 4.05
N ASP A 212 -8.11 27.46 5.08
CA ASP A 212 -7.18 28.60 5.29
C ASP A 212 -5.82 28.17 5.88
N GLY A 213 -5.61 26.86 6.09
CA GLY A 213 -4.41 26.28 6.68
C GLY A 213 -4.41 26.24 8.21
N SER A 214 -5.32 26.94 8.89
CA SER A 214 -5.36 27.00 10.35
C SER A 214 -5.62 25.63 10.97
N LEU A 215 -5.04 25.37 12.17
CA LEU A 215 -5.20 24.15 12.94
C LEU A 215 -6.16 24.39 14.10
N GLN A 216 -7.23 23.62 14.14
CA GLN A 216 -8.17 23.58 15.27
C GLN A 216 -7.96 22.32 16.10
N PRO A 217 -7.71 22.44 17.42
CA PRO A 217 -7.65 21.27 18.29
C PRO A 217 -8.96 20.48 18.29
N LEU A 218 -8.87 19.16 18.25
CA LEU A 218 -10.02 18.28 18.36
C LEU A 218 -10.54 18.25 19.80
N GLN A 219 -11.86 18.20 19.95
CA GLN A 219 -12.48 18.01 21.27
C GLN A 219 -12.21 16.62 21.84
N GLN A 220 -12.08 15.65 20.98
CA GLN A 220 -11.73 14.25 21.30
C GLN A 220 -10.47 13.88 20.51
N PRO A 221 -9.28 14.01 21.11
CA PRO A 221 -8.08 13.42 20.51
C PRO A 221 -8.25 11.92 20.35
N SER A 222 -7.75 11.41 19.24
CA SER A 222 -7.84 9.99 18.88
C SER A 222 -6.46 9.48 18.48
N VAL A 223 -6.27 8.17 18.59
CA VAL A 223 -5.06 7.52 18.09
C VAL A 223 -5.42 6.65 16.90
N ASP A 224 -4.65 6.80 15.84
CA ASP A 224 -4.67 5.96 14.64
C ASP A 224 -3.32 5.28 14.48
N THR A 225 -3.32 3.99 14.21
CA THR A 225 -2.07 3.31 13.89
C THR A 225 -2.20 2.51 12.60
N GLY A 226 -1.15 2.52 11.80
CA GLY A 226 -1.07 1.77 10.55
C GLY A 226 0.24 1.01 10.42
N MET A 227 0.18 -0.32 10.44
CA MET A 227 1.33 -1.20 10.22
C MET A 227 1.18 -1.89 8.86
N GLY A 228 2.19 -1.76 7.99
CA GLY A 228 2.21 -2.44 6.71
C GLY A 228 2.44 -3.95 6.89
N LEU A 229 1.42 -4.77 6.58
CA LEU A 229 1.52 -6.22 6.75
C LEU A 229 2.67 -6.79 5.93
N GLU A 230 2.74 -6.46 4.65
CA GLU A 230 3.75 -7.02 3.74
C GLU A 230 5.17 -6.65 4.16
N ARG A 231 5.40 -5.41 4.60
CA ARG A 231 6.71 -4.98 5.14
C ARG A 231 7.07 -5.72 6.43
N LEU A 232 6.13 -5.80 7.37
CA LEU A 232 6.36 -6.52 8.63
C LEU A 232 6.67 -8.01 8.40
N VAL A 233 5.88 -8.68 7.55
CA VAL A 233 6.09 -10.10 7.19
C VAL A 233 7.50 -10.28 6.59
N THR A 234 7.88 -9.42 5.67
CA THR A 234 9.20 -9.46 5.01
C THR A 234 10.34 -9.40 6.02
N VAL A 235 10.28 -8.43 6.93
CA VAL A 235 11.31 -8.25 7.96
C VAL A 235 11.34 -9.45 8.93
N LEU A 236 10.18 -9.91 9.41
CA LEU A 236 10.10 -11.02 10.36
C LEU A 236 10.49 -12.37 9.73
N GLN A 237 10.32 -12.52 8.42
CA GLN A 237 10.77 -13.70 7.69
C GLN A 237 12.24 -13.61 7.24
N GLY A 238 12.90 -12.46 7.44
CA GLY A 238 14.31 -12.26 7.12
C GLY A 238 14.59 -12.15 5.62
N HIS A 239 13.65 -11.54 4.86
CA HIS A 239 13.77 -11.33 3.43
C HIS A 239 14.15 -9.88 3.10
N ASP A 240 14.80 -9.70 1.94
CA ASP A 240 15.19 -8.37 1.43
C ASP A 240 14.09 -7.72 0.58
N SER A 241 13.06 -8.47 0.21
CA SER A 241 11.97 -7.97 -0.62
C SER A 241 10.62 -8.56 -0.20
N VAL A 242 9.57 -7.75 -0.27
CA VAL A 242 8.19 -8.18 -0.02
C VAL A 242 7.78 -9.36 -0.90
N TYR A 243 8.34 -9.43 -2.12
CA TYR A 243 8.06 -10.50 -3.08
C TYR A 243 8.69 -11.85 -2.70
N ASP A 244 9.60 -11.91 -1.75
CA ASP A 244 10.24 -13.13 -1.26
C ASP A 244 9.49 -13.74 -0.07
N SER A 245 8.49 -13.03 0.46
CA SER A 245 7.66 -13.48 1.58
C SER A 245 6.65 -14.56 1.17
N ASP A 246 6.10 -15.27 2.17
CA ASP A 246 5.07 -16.28 1.95
C ASP A 246 3.78 -15.73 1.32
N LEU A 247 3.52 -14.42 1.43
CA LEU A 247 2.42 -13.73 0.75
C LEU A 247 2.50 -13.79 -0.77
N PHE A 248 3.71 -13.77 -1.30
CA PHE A 248 3.98 -13.74 -2.74
C PHE A 248 4.51 -15.08 -3.27
N GLU A 249 4.70 -16.09 -2.39
CA GLU A 249 5.29 -17.37 -2.78
C GLU A 249 4.64 -18.00 -4.01
N PRO A 250 3.30 -18.17 -4.09
CA PRO A 250 2.69 -18.77 -5.28
C PRO A 250 2.93 -17.97 -6.56
N TRP A 251 2.93 -16.64 -6.48
CA TRP A 251 3.19 -15.76 -7.59
C TRP A 251 4.65 -15.89 -8.08
N MET A 252 5.60 -15.75 -7.16
CA MET A 252 7.03 -15.75 -7.48
C MET A 252 7.56 -17.14 -7.83
N ARG A 253 6.89 -18.21 -7.39
CA ARG A 253 7.19 -19.58 -7.80
C ARG A 253 6.70 -19.91 -9.21
N LEU A 254 5.51 -19.40 -9.58
CA LEU A 254 4.84 -19.81 -10.82
C LEU A 254 5.10 -18.88 -12.01
N LEU A 255 5.19 -17.54 -11.80
CA LEU A 255 5.32 -16.60 -12.91
C LEU A 255 6.69 -16.63 -13.61
N PRO A 256 7.84 -16.66 -12.92
CA PRO A 256 9.13 -16.69 -13.61
C PRO A 256 9.30 -17.88 -14.56
N PRO A 257 8.97 -19.14 -14.17
CA PRO A 257 9.04 -20.25 -15.12
C PRO A 257 8.08 -20.12 -16.30
N LEU A 258 6.88 -19.55 -16.06
CA LEU A 258 5.85 -19.42 -17.08
C LEU A 258 6.21 -18.37 -18.13
N TRP A 259 6.72 -17.23 -17.68
CA TRP A 259 6.92 -16.06 -18.55
C TRP A 259 8.38 -15.63 -18.71
N ASN A 260 9.34 -16.49 -18.38
CA ASN A 260 10.78 -16.35 -18.49
C ASN A 260 11.43 -15.27 -17.58
N PRO A 261 12.38 -15.68 -16.71
CA PRO A 261 13.01 -14.81 -15.70
C PRO A 261 13.91 -13.69 -16.28
N ASP A 262 14.43 -13.83 -17.50
CA ASP A 262 15.27 -12.81 -18.15
C ASP A 262 14.43 -11.68 -18.81
N GLY A 263 13.13 -11.77 -18.68
CA GLY A 263 12.20 -10.75 -19.15
C GLY A 263 11.96 -9.65 -18.11
N PRO A 264 10.99 -8.79 -18.38
CA PRO A 264 10.61 -7.68 -17.51
C PRO A 264 10.23 -8.15 -16.10
N SER A 265 10.53 -7.30 -15.12
CA SER A 265 10.40 -7.60 -13.71
C SER A 265 9.14 -8.40 -13.36
N PRO A 266 9.24 -9.67 -12.93
CA PRO A 266 8.09 -10.46 -12.51
C PRO A 266 7.34 -9.79 -11.33
N ARG A 267 8.03 -8.96 -10.56
CA ARG A 267 7.47 -8.19 -9.43
C ARG A 267 6.38 -7.23 -9.89
N LEU A 268 6.65 -6.43 -10.96
CA LEU A 268 5.66 -5.50 -11.50
C LEU A 268 4.44 -6.23 -12.04
N VAL A 269 4.64 -7.32 -12.76
CA VAL A 269 3.52 -8.12 -13.30
C VAL A 269 2.69 -8.72 -12.16
N CYS A 270 3.35 -9.28 -11.14
CA CYS A 270 2.73 -9.82 -9.95
C CYS A 270 1.89 -8.75 -9.22
N ASP A 271 2.50 -7.62 -8.86
CA ASP A 271 1.81 -6.54 -8.14
C ASP A 271 0.57 -6.05 -8.88
N HIS A 272 0.72 -5.74 -10.16
CA HIS A 272 -0.37 -5.16 -10.95
C HIS A 272 -1.51 -6.14 -11.22
N LEU A 273 -1.20 -7.43 -11.47
CA LEU A 273 -2.23 -8.44 -11.64
C LEU A 273 -2.91 -8.77 -10.30
N ARG A 274 -2.14 -8.93 -9.21
CA ARG A 274 -2.67 -9.14 -7.86
C ARG A 274 -3.62 -8.01 -7.46
N SER A 275 -3.20 -6.76 -7.66
CA SER A 275 -4.02 -5.57 -7.40
C SER A 275 -5.28 -5.55 -8.29
N GLY A 276 -5.12 -5.84 -9.58
CA GLY A 276 -6.22 -5.92 -10.55
C GLY A 276 -7.27 -6.96 -10.17
N ILE A 277 -6.84 -8.15 -9.74
CA ILE A 277 -7.71 -9.25 -9.30
C ILE A 277 -8.61 -8.78 -8.15
N VAL A 278 -8.03 -8.13 -7.13
CA VAL A 278 -8.81 -7.66 -5.96
C VAL A 278 -9.76 -6.53 -6.34
N VAL A 279 -9.32 -5.59 -7.16
CA VAL A 279 -10.18 -4.49 -7.66
C VAL A 279 -11.36 -5.03 -8.49
N ILE A 280 -11.13 -6.07 -9.31
CA ILE A 280 -12.21 -6.77 -10.03
C ILE A 280 -13.15 -7.47 -9.05
N GLY A 281 -12.59 -8.10 -8.02
CA GLY A 281 -13.33 -8.78 -6.94
C GLY A 281 -14.25 -7.84 -6.18
N ASP A 282 -13.84 -6.60 -5.95
CA ASP A 282 -14.67 -5.54 -5.37
C ASP A 282 -15.70 -4.95 -6.37
N GLY A 283 -15.84 -5.52 -7.57
CA GLY A 283 -16.89 -5.20 -8.54
C GLY A 283 -16.51 -4.16 -9.61
N VAL A 284 -15.28 -3.66 -9.66
CA VAL A 284 -14.85 -2.70 -10.68
C VAL A 284 -14.66 -3.39 -12.03
N ARG A 285 -14.95 -2.67 -13.09
CA ARG A 285 -14.70 -3.10 -14.47
C ARG A 285 -13.85 -2.05 -15.20
N PRO A 286 -12.93 -2.46 -16.12
CA PRO A 286 -12.12 -1.52 -16.88
C PRO A 286 -12.96 -0.49 -17.64
N SER A 287 -12.63 0.79 -17.48
CA SER A 287 -13.30 1.91 -18.13
C SER A 287 -12.33 3.03 -18.52
N ASN A 288 -12.82 4.13 -19.08
CA ASN A 288 -11.97 5.27 -19.49
C ASN A 288 -11.78 6.30 -18.38
N THR A 289 -12.51 6.20 -17.27
CA THR A 289 -12.48 7.19 -16.18
C THR A 289 -12.51 6.53 -14.81
N GLY A 290 -12.11 7.25 -13.78
CA GLY A 290 -12.22 6.87 -12.39
C GLY A 290 -11.55 5.54 -12.06
N ARG A 291 -12.17 4.75 -11.18
CA ARG A 291 -11.68 3.45 -10.70
C ARG A 291 -11.39 2.46 -11.82
N GLY A 292 -12.26 2.42 -12.83
CA GLY A 292 -12.09 1.53 -13.98
C GLY A 292 -10.91 1.91 -14.88
N TYR A 293 -10.53 3.19 -14.92
CA TYR A 293 -9.31 3.63 -15.60
C TYR A 293 -8.05 3.15 -14.87
N VAL A 294 -8.03 3.23 -13.56
CA VAL A 294 -6.91 2.71 -12.75
C VAL A 294 -6.76 1.20 -12.97
N LEU A 295 -7.85 0.43 -12.86
CA LEU A 295 -7.84 -1.01 -13.14
C LEU A 295 -7.30 -1.32 -14.55
N ARG A 296 -7.78 -0.60 -15.55
CA ARG A 296 -7.29 -0.73 -16.93
C ARG A 296 -5.81 -0.44 -17.04
N ARG A 297 -5.32 0.62 -16.38
CA ARG A 297 -3.90 0.98 -16.35
C ARG A 297 -3.04 -0.13 -15.76
N LEU A 298 -3.46 -0.72 -14.63
CA LEU A 298 -2.75 -1.84 -14.00
C LEU A 298 -2.64 -3.04 -14.94
N ILE A 299 -3.76 -3.51 -15.51
CA ILE A 299 -3.77 -4.67 -16.41
C ILE A 299 -2.88 -4.39 -17.63
N ARG A 300 -2.98 -3.21 -18.24
CA ARG A 300 -2.20 -2.85 -19.42
C ARG A 300 -0.71 -2.68 -19.14
N ARG A 301 -0.31 -2.17 -17.98
CA ARG A 301 1.11 -2.12 -17.59
C ARG A 301 1.69 -3.53 -17.43
N ALA A 302 0.97 -4.44 -16.80
CA ALA A 302 1.37 -5.84 -16.72
C ALA A 302 1.52 -6.46 -18.12
N LEU A 303 0.52 -6.29 -18.99
CA LEU A 303 0.56 -6.78 -20.39
C LEU A 303 1.70 -6.16 -21.19
N THR A 304 1.91 -4.85 -21.10
CA THR A 304 3.02 -4.18 -21.79
C THR A 304 4.36 -4.76 -21.35
N THR A 305 4.49 -5.03 -20.06
CA THR A 305 5.68 -5.64 -19.47
C THR A 305 5.88 -7.07 -20.00
N LEU A 306 4.83 -7.87 -20.04
CA LEU A 306 4.88 -9.24 -20.59
C LEU A 306 5.23 -9.25 -22.08
N TRP A 307 4.57 -8.42 -22.88
CA TRP A 307 4.71 -8.38 -24.33
C TRP A 307 6.00 -7.74 -24.83
N ARG A 308 6.67 -6.94 -23.99
CA ARG A 308 8.02 -6.45 -24.30
C ARG A 308 9.04 -7.58 -24.39
N GLY A 309 8.91 -8.60 -23.52
CA GLY A 309 9.76 -9.78 -23.57
C GLY A 309 9.36 -10.77 -24.68
N ASP A 310 8.05 -11.03 -24.80
CA ASP A 310 7.47 -11.95 -25.80
C ASP A 310 6.00 -11.58 -26.07
N PRO A 311 5.70 -11.08 -27.29
CA PRO A 311 4.33 -10.70 -27.67
C PRO A 311 3.32 -11.85 -27.74
N SER A 312 3.77 -13.11 -27.71
CA SER A 312 2.89 -14.29 -27.72
C SER A 312 2.33 -14.65 -26.33
N ARG A 313 2.87 -14.08 -25.25
CA ARG A 313 2.40 -14.34 -23.89
C ARG A 313 0.97 -13.85 -23.69
N THR A 314 0.20 -14.62 -22.95
CA THR A 314 -1.22 -14.34 -22.70
C THR A 314 -1.60 -14.58 -21.25
N LEU A 315 -2.59 -13.82 -20.75
CA LEU A 315 -3.19 -14.05 -19.44
C LEU A 315 -4.07 -15.30 -19.38
N VAL A 316 -4.30 -15.98 -20.53
CA VAL A 316 -4.92 -17.32 -20.56
C VAL A 316 -4.08 -18.30 -19.74
N ASP A 317 -2.76 -18.18 -19.83
CA ASP A 317 -1.80 -19.05 -19.15
C ASP A 317 -1.66 -18.75 -17.64
N LEU A 318 -2.26 -17.68 -17.14
CA LEU A 318 -2.18 -17.32 -15.72
C LEU A 318 -2.73 -18.47 -14.85
N PRO A 319 -1.92 -19.07 -13.96
CA PRO A 319 -2.33 -20.23 -13.18
C PRO A 319 -3.55 -19.92 -12.29
N GLU A 320 -4.45 -20.89 -12.19
CA GLU A 320 -5.61 -20.82 -11.31
C GLU A 320 -5.21 -20.62 -9.84
N GLU A 321 -4.09 -21.22 -9.47
CA GLU A 321 -3.54 -21.14 -8.11
C GLU A 321 -3.25 -19.69 -7.66
N VAL A 322 -2.69 -18.84 -8.53
CA VAL A 322 -2.43 -17.44 -8.16
C VAL A 322 -3.72 -16.60 -8.05
N LEU A 323 -4.74 -16.94 -8.86
CA LEU A 323 -6.06 -16.31 -8.77
C LEU A 323 -6.75 -16.69 -7.46
N SER A 324 -6.85 -17.98 -7.15
CA SER A 324 -7.48 -18.46 -5.92
C SER A 324 -6.72 -18.00 -4.68
N HIS A 325 -5.38 -18.13 -4.66
CA HIS A 325 -4.56 -17.63 -3.56
C HIS A 325 -4.83 -16.14 -3.27
N THR A 326 -4.87 -15.31 -4.31
CA THR A 326 -5.14 -13.88 -4.13
C THR A 326 -6.54 -13.61 -3.61
N LEU A 327 -7.55 -14.26 -4.17
CA LEU A 327 -8.94 -14.07 -3.74
C LEU A 327 -9.17 -14.56 -2.30
N ASP A 328 -8.59 -15.70 -1.93
CA ASP A 328 -8.70 -16.29 -0.60
C ASP A 328 -7.99 -15.43 0.45
N HIS A 329 -6.75 -15.01 0.16
CA HIS A 329 -5.98 -14.14 1.06
C HIS A 329 -6.75 -12.84 1.37
N PHE A 330 -7.28 -12.18 0.34
CA PHE A 330 -8.05 -10.93 0.50
C PHE A 330 -9.54 -11.17 0.84
N ARG A 331 -9.93 -12.40 1.15
CA ARG A 331 -11.29 -12.74 1.61
C ARG A 331 -12.36 -12.24 0.63
N GLN A 332 -12.08 -12.38 -0.68
CA GLN A 332 -12.99 -12.01 -1.74
C GLN A 332 -14.10 -13.05 -1.90
N SER A 333 -15.35 -12.60 -2.08
CA SER A 333 -16.50 -13.48 -2.28
C SER A 333 -16.71 -13.92 -3.74
N CYS A 334 -15.98 -13.32 -4.69
CA CYS A 334 -16.10 -13.68 -6.11
C CYS A 334 -15.23 -14.90 -6.44
N GLY A 335 -15.65 -15.68 -7.43
CA GLY A 335 -14.84 -16.78 -7.95
C GLY A 335 -13.80 -16.33 -8.96
N THR A 336 -12.83 -17.20 -9.26
CA THR A 336 -11.74 -16.96 -10.21
C THR A 336 -12.21 -16.79 -11.66
N GLY A 337 -13.26 -17.51 -12.07
CA GLY A 337 -13.81 -17.45 -13.43
C GLY A 337 -14.22 -16.03 -13.87
N PRO A 338 -15.11 -15.32 -13.14
CA PRO A 338 -15.45 -13.95 -13.46
C PRO A 338 -14.28 -12.97 -13.49
N VAL A 339 -13.28 -13.17 -12.63
CA VAL A 339 -12.05 -12.36 -12.62
C VAL A 339 -11.24 -12.61 -13.89
N ARG A 340 -11.00 -13.86 -14.23
CA ARG A 340 -10.29 -14.27 -15.44
C ARG A 340 -10.96 -13.71 -16.71
N GLU A 341 -12.28 -13.78 -16.80
CA GLU A 341 -13.02 -13.23 -17.92
C GLU A 341 -12.75 -11.73 -18.14
N VAL A 342 -12.74 -10.94 -17.07
CA VAL A 342 -12.44 -9.50 -17.13
C VAL A 342 -11.00 -9.23 -17.59
N LEU A 343 -10.04 -9.98 -17.04
CA LEU A 343 -8.63 -9.87 -17.43
C LEU A 343 -8.45 -10.16 -18.93
N LEU A 344 -9.00 -11.26 -19.42
CA LEU A 344 -8.91 -11.67 -20.83
C LEU A 344 -9.67 -10.72 -21.77
N ASP A 345 -10.77 -10.13 -21.32
CA ASP A 345 -11.49 -9.12 -22.09
C ASP A 345 -10.63 -7.86 -22.31
N GLU A 346 -9.98 -7.37 -21.24
CA GLU A 346 -9.11 -6.20 -21.36
C GLU A 346 -7.84 -6.51 -22.17
N GLU A 347 -7.26 -7.69 -22.03
CA GLU A 347 -6.15 -8.17 -22.89
C GLU A 347 -6.54 -8.11 -24.37
N ARG A 348 -7.68 -8.71 -24.76
CA ARG A 348 -8.18 -8.67 -26.16
C ARG A 348 -8.41 -7.24 -26.67
N ARG A 349 -8.95 -6.36 -25.83
CA ARG A 349 -9.18 -4.95 -26.17
C ARG A 349 -7.86 -4.20 -26.36
N PHE A 350 -6.89 -4.47 -25.49
CA PHE A 350 -5.60 -3.82 -25.56
C PHE A 350 -4.79 -4.31 -26.76
N GLY A 351 -4.79 -5.61 -27.08
CA GLY A 351 -4.18 -6.15 -28.29
C GLY A 351 -4.70 -5.48 -29.56
N ARG A 352 -6.05 -5.37 -29.70
CA ARG A 352 -6.67 -4.66 -30.84
C ARG A 352 -6.28 -3.18 -30.91
N LEU A 353 -6.12 -2.52 -29.76
CA LEU A 353 -5.67 -1.13 -29.69
C LEU A 353 -4.22 -0.99 -30.20
N LEU A 354 -3.32 -1.88 -29.77
CA LEU A 354 -1.91 -1.88 -30.20
C LEU A 354 -1.78 -2.16 -31.70
N GLU A 355 -2.50 -3.14 -32.24
CA GLU A 355 -2.52 -3.43 -33.67
C GLU A 355 -3.02 -2.23 -34.50
N ARG A 356 -4.08 -1.59 -34.05
CA ARG A 356 -4.58 -0.36 -34.66
C ARG A 356 -3.54 0.76 -34.54
N GLY A 357 -2.92 0.94 -33.39
CA GLY A 357 -1.87 1.93 -33.13
C GLY A 357 -0.70 1.78 -34.06
N ARG A 358 -0.15 0.56 -34.23
CA ARG A 358 0.93 0.27 -35.15
C ARG A 358 0.57 0.61 -36.60
N ARG A 359 -0.65 0.28 -37.05
CA ARG A 359 -1.13 0.63 -38.39
C ARG A 359 -1.27 2.15 -38.60
N VAL A 360 -1.72 2.87 -37.61
CA VAL A 360 -1.84 4.33 -37.68
C VAL A 360 -0.47 4.99 -37.70
N LEU A 361 0.41 4.60 -36.77
CA LEU A 361 1.77 5.15 -36.68
C LEU A 361 2.68 4.78 -37.85
N GLY A 362 2.35 3.71 -38.57
CA GLY A 362 3.04 3.34 -39.83
C GLY A 362 2.62 4.14 -41.06
N ARG A 363 1.76 5.17 -40.91
CA ARG A 363 1.41 6.06 -42.02
C ARG A 363 2.50 7.11 -42.25
N PRO A 364 2.73 7.56 -43.49
CA PRO A 364 3.76 8.54 -43.79
C PRO A 364 3.71 9.83 -42.94
N GLU A 365 2.50 10.25 -42.59
CA GLU A 365 2.26 11.43 -41.77
C GLU A 365 2.87 11.35 -40.35
N PHE A 366 3.16 10.15 -39.85
CA PHE A 366 3.72 9.92 -38.50
C PHE A 366 5.14 9.34 -38.53
N GLU A 367 5.85 9.29 -39.65
CA GLU A 367 7.22 8.75 -39.76
C GLU A 367 8.26 9.64 -39.05
N GLY A 368 8.04 10.96 -38.99
CA GLY A 368 8.95 11.95 -38.38
C GLY A 368 8.71 12.17 -36.84
N PRO A 369 9.40 13.13 -36.25
CA PRO A 369 9.09 13.59 -34.89
C PRO A 369 7.64 14.06 -34.80
N LEU A 370 6.92 13.60 -33.79
CA LEU A 370 5.52 13.98 -33.57
C LEU A 370 5.43 15.31 -32.83
N SER A 371 4.54 16.19 -33.31
CA SER A 371 4.14 17.42 -32.63
C SER A 371 3.13 17.15 -31.50
N ASP A 372 2.87 18.13 -30.66
CA ASP A 372 1.82 18.02 -29.64
C ASP A 372 0.43 17.86 -30.26
N ASP A 373 0.18 18.48 -31.44
CA ASP A 373 -1.08 18.32 -32.18
C ASP A 373 -1.24 16.88 -32.68
N ASP A 374 -0.17 16.22 -33.13
CA ASP A 374 -0.20 14.81 -33.51
C ASP A 374 -0.54 13.91 -32.31
N TYR A 375 0.03 14.17 -31.15
CA TYR A 375 -0.31 13.45 -29.93
C TYR A 375 -1.76 13.65 -29.52
N HIS A 376 -2.31 14.87 -29.62
CA HIS A 376 -3.72 15.15 -29.37
C HIS A 376 -4.62 14.40 -30.37
N TYR A 377 -4.29 14.47 -31.66
CA TYR A 377 -5.04 13.74 -32.69
C TYR A 377 -5.02 12.22 -32.47
N LEU A 378 -3.84 11.64 -32.17
CA LEU A 378 -3.67 10.21 -31.88
C LEU A 378 -4.47 9.79 -30.64
N HIS A 379 -4.49 10.63 -29.61
CA HIS A 379 -5.27 10.38 -28.41
C HIS A 379 -6.78 10.46 -28.66
N ASP A 380 -7.25 11.56 -29.23
CA ASP A 380 -8.70 11.84 -29.32
C ASP A 380 -9.38 11.00 -30.40
N THR A 381 -8.69 10.77 -31.54
CA THR A 381 -9.25 10.03 -32.67
C THR A 381 -9.01 8.53 -32.59
N HIS A 382 -7.86 8.12 -32.09
CA HIS A 382 -7.42 6.72 -32.09
C HIS A 382 -7.34 6.08 -30.72
N GLY A 383 -7.48 6.86 -29.63
CA GLY A 383 -7.38 6.39 -28.25
C GLY A 383 -5.96 5.93 -27.87
N LEU A 384 -4.96 6.57 -28.49
CA LEU A 384 -3.53 6.28 -28.28
C LEU A 384 -2.91 7.35 -27.39
N PRO A 385 -2.80 7.15 -26.06
CA PRO A 385 -2.13 8.08 -25.18
C PRO A 385 -0.65 8.24 -25.53
N ARG A 386 -0.04 9.35 -25.13
CA ARG A 386 1.34 9.71 -25.48
C ARG A 386 2.37 8.64 -25.07
N ASP A 387 2.23 8.09 -23.88
CA ASP A 387 3.06 7.01 -23.37
C ASP A 387 2.97 5.73 -24.22
N LEU A 388 1.77 5.39 -24.67
CA LEU A 388 1.55 4.25 -25.56
C LEU A 388 2.13 4.50 -26.95
N VAL A 389 1.97 5.69 -27.50
CA VAL A 389 2.58 6.09 -28.78
C VAL A 389 4.09 6.00 -28.70
N THR A 390 4.70 6.50 -27.63
CA THR A 390 6.14 6.40 -27.40
C THR A 390 6.58 4.95 -27.36
N THR A 391 5.88 4.10 -26.62
CA THR A 391 6.17 2.65 -26.53
C THR A 391 6.06 1.95 -27.89
N LEU A 392 5.04 2.28 -28.70
CA LEU A 392 4.84 1.67 -30.01
C LEU A 392 5.86 2.11 -31.08
N ARG A 393 6.54 3.23 -30.86
CA ARG A 393 7.58 3.79 -31.75
C ARG A 393 9.00 3.41 -31.35
N THR A 394 9.17 2.93 -30.13
CA THR A 394 10.47 2.38 -29.68
C THR A 394 10.61 0.99 -30.28
N PRO A 395 11.69 0.73 -31.04
CA PRO A 395 11.91 -0.53 -31.75
C PRO A 395 12.07 -1.71 -30.77
#